data_84ab8b2cb806027f7880049d367cf289
#
_entry.id   84ab8b2cb806027f7880049d367cf289
#
_cell.length_a   1.000
_cell.length_b   1.000
_cell.length_c   1.000
_cell.angle_alpha   90.00
_cell.angle_beta   90.00
_cell.angle_gamma   90.00
#
_symmetry.space_group_name_H-M   'P 1'
#
loop_
_entity.id
_entity.type
_entity.pdbx_description
1 polymer ?
#
loop_
_entity_poly.entity_id
_entity_poly.type
_entity_poly.pdbx_seq_one_letter_code
_entity_poly.pdbx_strand_id
1 'polypeptide(L)'
;MTALLSIQDLQVAFRMGRVDGRMQRQLAVKGISFDVPENGTVALVGESGSGKSVTAMSILNLLPGNAERQGRVLFQGRDLLQASTRELQAIRGRDIACVFQDPMSSLNPVFDVATQICEPLTKHMGLSRQQARGRAEELLHEVGIPEPRRRLGAYPHELSGGQQQRVMIAVALACGPKLLIADEPTTALDVTIQRQVMELLARLKQSLKMSLLFISHDLGVVGELSDQVVVMRHGQVREQAPVERIFNDPQDAYTKALLACRPSLAGNPARLMVIDDHIAGREPTGEARAKDPDAPVVLEVSGLHKSFWLKDGLFGRREFRAVKGVSFQLKRGHTLGVVGESGSGKTTMGLALLRLHEPSGGSMGGQVRFDGQDLLTLGGAGWQQMRRRIQVVFQNPYAALNPRFTIAQTLCEPMQIHAIGRDAAEREARAVALLQRVGLDEGAMGKYPHEFSGGQRQRIAIARCLTLRPEVLVLDEPVSALDVSVQAQVLNLLRDLQDEFGLSYIFISHDLAVVRFIADEVLVMQHGDVVEQAPTRELIAAPRQDYTRRLLGAVPRGYQGRAG
;
A
#
# COMPACT_ATOMS: atom_id res chain seq x y z
N MET A 1 -5.65 -17.21 -30.58
CA MET A 1 -4.40 -16.47 -30.35
C MET A 1 -3.38 -17.45 -29.78
N THR A 2 -2.15 -17.43 -30.24
CA THR A 2 -1.10 -18.34 -29.74
C THR A 2 -0.70 -17.90 -28.32
N ALA A 3 -0.66 -18.83 -27.38
CA ALA A 3 -0.22 -18.55 -26.02
C ALA A 3 1.31 -18.34 -26.00
N LEU A 4 1.78 -17.18 -25.53
CA LEU A 4 3.21 -16.93 -25.25
C LEU A 4 3.65 -17.70 -24.02
N LEU A 5 2.85 -17.64 -22.96
CA LEU A 5 3.01 -18.39 -21.71
C LEU A 5 1.75 -19.20 -21.45
N SER A 6 1.90 -20.50 -21.15
CA SER A 6 0.80 -21.39 -20.74
C SER A 6 1.16 -22.07 -19.42
N ILE A 7 0.35 -21.85 -18.42
CA ILE A 7 0.44 -22.51 -17.11
C ILE A 7 -0.59 -23.61 -17.09
N GLN A 8 -0.16 -24.84 -16.80
CA GLN A 8 -1.01 -26.04 -16.85
C GLN A 8 -0.87 -26.83 -15.55
N ASP A 9 -1.95 -26.93 -14.81
CA ASP A 9 -2.06 -27.64 -13.53
C ASP A 9 -0.91 -27.34 -12.55
N LEU A 10 -0.51 -26.07 -12.45
CA LEU A 10 0.59 -25.67 -11.58
C LEU A 10 0.19 -25.83 -10.13
N GLN A 11 0.96 -26.66 -9.40
CA GLN A 11 0.86 -26.82 -7.95
C GLN A 11 2.17 -26.41 -7.30
N VAL A 12 2.06 -25.69 -6.17
CA VAL A 12 3.24 -25.28 -5.38
C VAL A 12 2.97 -25.55 -3.90
N ALA A 13 3.86 -26.34 -3.29
CA ALA A 13 3.83 -26.65 -1.87
C ALA A 13 5.15 -26.24 -1.21
N PHE A 14 5.07 -25.71 0.02
CA PHE A 14 6.25 -25.42 0.84
C PHE A 14 6.40 -26.46 1.94
N ARG A 15 7.62 -26.98 2.12
CA ARG A 15 7.98 -27.82 3.26
C ARG A 15 8.19 -26.92 4.48
N MET A 16 7.31 -27.05 5.49
CA MET A 16 7.26 -26.18 6.67
C MET A 16 8.03 -26.72 7.88
N GLY A 17 8.66 -27.87 7.77
CA GLY A 17 9.32 -28.55 8.90
C GLY A 17 8.58 -29.82 9.33
N ARG A 18 9.02 -30.43 10.44
CA ARG A 18 8.41 -31.64 10.99
C ARG A 18 7.58 -31.31 12.22
N VAL A 19 6.31 -31.73 12.21
CA VAL A 19 5.42 -31.73 13.36
C VAL A 19 5.06 -33.20 13.62
N ASP A 20 5.24 -33.68 14.84
CA ASP A 20 5.04 -35.08 15.24
C ASP A 20 5.74 -36.09 14.30
N GLY A 21 6.98 -35.76 13.91
CA GLY A 21 7.82 -36.62 13.05
C GLY A 21 7.42 -36.61 11.56
N ARG A 22 6.31 -36.01 11.18
CA ARG A 22 5.83 -35.89 9.79
C ARG A 22 6.17 -34.54 9.18
N MET A 23 6.65 -34.54 7.91
CA MET A 23 6.91 -33.30 7.17
C MET A 23 5.57 -32.61 6.89
N GLN A 24 5.41 -31.41 7.44
CA GLN A 24 4.24 -30.58 7.14
C GLN A 24 4.44 -29.89 5.79
N ARG A 25 3.42 -29.96 4.93
CA ARG A 25 3.40 -29.30 3.62
C ARG A 25 2.27 -28.29 3.60
N GLN A 26 2.57 -27.08 3.18
CA GLN A 26 1.57 -26.04 2.95
C GLN A 26 1.41 -25.82 1.44
N LEU A 27 0.23 -26.16 0.92
CA LEU A 27 -0.11 -25.94 -0.49
C LEU A 27 -0.47 -24.47 -0.70
N ALA A 28 0.39 -23.74 -1.42
CA ALA A 28 0.19 -22.32 -1.74
C ALA A 28 -0.54 -22.13 -3.09
N VAL A 29 -0.30 -23.03 -4.06
CA VAL A 29 -0.98 -23.06 -5.36
C VAL A 29 -1.48 -24.48 -5.61
N LYS A 30 -2.74 -24.63 -6.04
CA LYS A 30 -3.50 -25.88 -6.00
C LYS A 30 -4.05 -26.29 -7.38
N GLY A 31 -3.18 -26.43 -8.39
CA GLY A 31 -3.60 -26.87 -9.72
C GLY A 31 -4.26 -25.75 -10.52
N ILE A 32 -3.53 -24.68 -10.79
CA ILE A 32 -4.03 -23.57 -11.58
C ILE A 32 -3.62 -23.70 -13.05
N SER A 33 -4.47 -23.24 -13.96
CA SER A 33 -4.22 -23.23 -15.40
C SER A 33 -4.75 -21.94 -16.01
N PHE A 34 -3.89 -21.25 -16.76
CA PHE A 34 -4.27 -20.08 -17.55
C PHE A 34 -3.19 -19.77 -18.60
N ASP A 35 -3.54 -18.99 -19.62
CA ASP A 35 -2.65 -18.61 -20.71
C ASP A 35 -2.44 -17.10 -20.75
N VAL A 36 -1.23 -16.66 -21.11
CA VAL A 36 -0.92 -15.29 -21.48
C VAL A 36 -0.70 -15.25 -22.99
N PRO A 37 -1.60 -14.60 -23.76
CA PRO A 37 -1.45 -14.51 -25.21
C PRO A 37 -0.32 -13.57 -25.62
N GLU A 38 0.21 -13.74 -26.82
CA GLU A 38 1.17 -12.78 -27.41
C GLU A 38 0.55 -11.39 -27.50
N ASN A 39 1.32 -10.37 -27.09
CA ASN A 39 0.88 -8.97 -27.02
C ASN A 39 -0.34 -8.69 -26.13
N GLY A 40 -0.78 -9.68 -25.33
CA GLY A 40 -1.90 -9.56 -24.40
C GLY A 40 -1.49 -9.12 -23.01
N THR A 41 -2.45 -8.60 -22.25
CA THR A 41 -2.32 -8.37 -20.80
C THR A 41 -3.25 -9.27 -20.03
N VAL A 42 -2.70 -10.10 -19.17
CA VAL A 42 -3.47 -10.93 -18.23
C VAL A 42 -3.24 -10.41 -16.82
N ALA A 43 -4.31 -10.07 -16.12
CA ALA A 43 -4.23 -9.72 -14.71
C ALA A 43 -4.49 -10.94 -13.83
N LEU A 44 -3.66 -11.08 -12.79
CA LEU A 44 -3.83 -12.06 -11.72
C LEU A 44 -4.24 -11.32 -10.46
N VAL A 45 -5.46 -11.51 -9.99
CA VAL A 45 -6.07 -10.75 -8.88
C VAL A 45 -6.53 -11.64 -7.73
N GLY A 46 -6.69 -11.08 -6.54
CA GLY A 46 -7.16 -11.77 -5.33
C GLY A 46 -6.51 -11.20 -4.06
N GLU A 47 -6.96 -11.68 -2.91
CA GLU A 47 -6.44 -11.26 -1.60
C GLU A 47 -4.98 -11.65 -1.39
N SER A 48 -4.33 -11.02 -0.39
CA SER A 48 -2.99 -11.42 0.06
C SER A 48 -2.99 -12.91 0.47
N GLY A 49 -1.94 -13.64 0.12
CA GLY A 49 -1.89 -15.09 0.37
C GLY A 49 -2.71 -15.96 -0.59
N SER A 50 -3.36 -15.41 -1.62
CA SER A 50 -4.08 -16.22 -2.62
C SER A 50 -3.18 -17.00 -3.59
N GLY A 51 -1.84 -16.79 -3.55
CA GLY A 51 -0.86 -17.52 -4.36
C GLY A 51 -0.36 -16.78 -5.60
N LYS A 52 -0.72 -15.51 -5.83
CA LYS A 52 -0.36 -14.73 -7.03
C LYS A 52 1.16 -14.60 -7.22
N SER A 53 1.87 -14.04 -6.24
CA SER A 53 3.34 -13.87 -6.31
C SER A 53 4.07 -15.21 -6.34
N VAL A 54 3.55 -16.24 -5.65
CA VAL A 54 4.08 -17.60 -5.72
C VAL A 54 3.97 -18.15 -7.15
N THR A 55 2.85 -17.91 -7.83
CA THR A 55 2.66 -18.27 -9.24
C THR A 55 3.66 -17.56 -10.13
N ALA A 56 3.82 -16.23 -9.98
CA ALA A 56 4.79 -15.43 -10.74
C ALA A 56 6.24 -15.91 -10.55
N MET A 57 6.65 -16.14 -9.30
CA MET A 57 7.99 -16.63 -8.96
C MET A 57 8.23 -18.05 -9.47
N SER A 58 7.18 -18.88 -9.60
CA SER A 58 7.28 -20.23 -10.17
C SER A 58 7.64 -20.21 -11.64
N ILE A 59 7.14 -19.25 -12.42
CA ILE A 59 7.43 -19.12 -13.85
C ILE A 59 8.95 -19.02 -14.09
N LEU A 60 9.61 -18.22 -13.27
CA LEU A 60 11.05 -18.00 -13.38
C LEU A 60 11.89 -18.91 -12.47
N ASN A 61 11.28 -19.88 -11.79
CA ASN A 61 11.97 -20.74 -10.84
C ASN A 61 12.76 -19.94 -9.77
N LEU A 62 12.13 -18.92 -9.17
CA LEU A 62 12.73 -18.04 -8.17
C LEU A 62 12.25 -18.36 -6.73
N LEU A 63 11.47 -19.43 -6.56
CA LEU A 63 11.04 -19.86 -5.23
C LEU A 63 12.21 -20.45 -4.43
N PRO A 64 12.16 -20.35 -3.08
CA PRO A 64 13.19 -20.91 -2.21
C PRO A 64 13.26 -22.44 -2.31
N GLY A 65 14.39 -23.03 -1.90
CA GLY A 65 14.69 -24.46 -2.08
C GLY A 65 13.79 -25.45 -1.34
N ASN A 66 12.93 -24.96 -0.41
CA ASN A 66 11.90 -25.76 0.25
C ASN A 66 10.57 -25.80 -0.53
N ALA A 67 10.48 -25.15 -1.68
CA ALA A 67 9.31 -25.18 -2.56
C ALA A 67 9.33 -26.39 -3.50
N GLU A 68 8.27 -27.17 -3.50
CA GLU A 68 7.99 -28.26 -4.43
C GLU A 68 6.98 -27.79 -5.47
N ARG A 69 7.27 -28.06 -6.76
CA ARG A 69 6.42 -27.64 -7.88
C ARG A 69 6.03 -28.84 -8.72
N GLN A 70 4.78 -28.83 -9.21
CA GLN A 70 4.23 -29.82 -10.12
C GLN A 70 3.41 -29.10 -11.21
N GLY A 71 3.11 -29.80 -12.30
CA GLY A 71 2.44 -29.23 -13.46
C GLY A 71 3.43 -28.81 -14.55
N ARG A 72 3.02 -27.88 -15.42
CA ARG A 72 3.85 -27.35 -16.51
C ARG A 72 3.77 -25.84 -16.62
N VAL A 73 4.87 -25.22 -16.99
CA VAL A 73 4.95 -23.79 -17.32
C VAL A 73 5.62 -23.65 -18.67
N LEU A 74 4.82 -23.54 -19.71
CA LEU A 74 5.27 -23.52 -21.10
C LEU A 74 5.47 -22.07 -21.56
N PHE A 75 6.70 -21.68 -21.86
CA PHE A 75 7.02 -20.43 -22.50
C PHE A 75 7.47 -20.69 -23.93
N GLN A 76 6.71 -20.19 -24.92
CA GLN A 76 6.90 -20.50 -26.34
C GLN A 76 7.02 -22.02 -26.61
N GLY A 77 6.17 -22.81 -25.91
CA GLY A 77 6.15 -24.27 -26.02
C GLY A 77 7.22 -25.04 -25.22
N ARG A 78 8.15 -24.33 -24.56
CA ARG A 78 9.21 -24.95 -23.74
C ARG A 78 8.80 -24.95 -22.27
N ASP A 79 8.90 -26.09 -21.60
CA ASP A 79 8.59 -26.23 -20.18
C ASP A 79 9.72 -25.66 -19.29
N LEU A 80 9.45 -24.55 -18.61
CA LEU A 80 10.40 -23.88 -17.72
C LEU A 80 10.64 -24.63 -16.40
N LEU A 81 9.70 -25.48 -15.97
CA LEU A 81 9.89 -26.28 -14.76
C LEU A 81 10.94 -27.39 -14.95
N GLN A 82 11.12 -27.85 -16.19
CA GLN A 82 12.12 -28.86 -16.58
C GLN A 82 13.43 -28.25 -17.12
N ALA A 83 13.47 -26.91 -17.27
CA ALA A 83 14.62 -26.22 -17.81
C ALA A 83 15.82 -26.25 -16.84
N SER A 84 17.02 -26.47 -17.38
CA SER A 84 18.27 -26.40 -16.62
C SER A 84 18.53 -24.96 -16.10
N THR A 85 19.38 -24.85 -15.09
CA THR A 85 19.79 -23.52 -14.55
C THR A 85 20.37 -22.61 -15.64
N ARG A 86 21.17 -23.17 -16.57
CA ARG A 86 21.79 -22.40 -17.68
C ARG A 86 20.73 -21.86 -18.65
N GLU A 87 19.72 -22.65 -18.95
CA GLU A 87 18.62 -22.25 -19.81
C GLU A 87 17.75 -21.17 -19.16
N LEU A 88 17.44 -21.34 -17.87
CA LEU A 88 16.72 -20.31 -17.10
C LEU A 88 17.51 -19.00 -17.01
N GLN A 89 18.83 -19.07 -16.83
CA GLN A 89 19.68 -17.87 -16.83
C GLN A 89 19.68 -17.13 -18.17
N ALA A 90 19.57 -17.86 -19.29
CA ALA A 90 19.49 -17.26 -20.62
C ALA A 90 18.15 -16.57 -20.89
N ILE A 91 17.07 -17.02 -20.24
CA ILE A 91 15.70 -16.48 -20.38
C ILE A 91 15.45 -15.30 -19.44
N ARG A 92 15.91 -15.42 -18.18
CA ARG A 92 15.70 -14.41 -17.13
C ARG A 92 16.33 -13.08 -17.49
N GLY A 93 15.54 -12.01 -17.49
CA GLY A 93 15.96 -10.65 -17.81
C GLY A 93 16.13 -10.38 -19.32
N ARG A 94 16.20 -11.41 -20.16
CA ARG A 94 16.27 -11.29 -21.62
C ARG A 94 14.92 -11.48 -22.29
N ASP A 95 14.30 -12.67 -22.14
CA ASP A 95 13.03 -13.00 -22.78
C ASP A 95 11.83 -12.81 -21.82
N ILE A 96 12.04 -13.08 -20.53
CA ILE A 96 11.08 -12.82 -19.45
C ILE A 96 11.75 -11.93 -18.41
N ALA A 97 11.17 -10.77 -18.15
CA ALA A 97 11.59 -9.85 -17.09
C ALA A 97 10.54 -9.76 -15.99
N CYS A 98 10.98 -9.35 -14.81
CA CYS A 98 10.12 -9.19 -13.65
C CYS A 98 10.32 -7.80 -13.00
N VAL A 99 9.22 -7.14 -12.68
CA VAL A 99 9.15 -5.97 -11.81
C VAL A 99 8.54 -6.44 -10.50
N PHE A 100 9.31 -6.35 -9.41
CA PHE A 100 8.89 -6.81 -8.09
C PHE A 100 8.11 -5.74 -7.33
N GLN A 101 7.41 -6.15 -6.27
CA GLN A 101 6.52 -5.31 -5.48
C GLN A 101 7.21 -4.10 -4.83
N ASP A 102 8.43 -4.29 -4.30
CA ASP A 102 9.15 -3.24 -3.58
C ASP A 102 10.44 -2.84 -4.33
N PRO A 103 10.52 -1.61 -4.85
CA PRO A 103 11.73 -1.13 -5.53
C PRO A 103 12.93 -0.98 -4.59
N MET A 104 12.70 -0.72 -3.29
CA MET A 104 13.79 -0.54 -2.33
C MET A 104 14.53 -1.86 -2.04
N SER A 105 13.83 -2.98 -2.08
CA SER A 105 14.44 -4.31 -1.93
C SER A 105 14.96 -4.88 -3.25
N SER A 106 14.48 -4.38 -4.39
CA SER A 106 14.79 -4.87 -5.72
C SER A 106 16.01 -4.19 -6.34
N LEU A 107 16.20 -2.89 -6.07
CA LEU A 107 17.38 -2.16 -6.48
C LEU A 107 18.50 -2.35 -5.46
N ASN A 108 19.70 -2.63 -5.93
CA ASN A 108 20.86 -2.76 -5.05
C ASN A 108 21.32 -1.38 -4.57
N PRO A 109 21.28 -1.08 -3.25
CA PRO A 109 21.55 0.26 -2.71
C PRO A 109 23.01 0.71 -2.84
N VAL A 110 23.95 -0.23 -3.07
CA VAL A 110 25.39 0.08 -3.20
C VAL A 110 25.86 0.26 -4.65
N PHE A 111 24.96 0.07 -5.64
CA PHE A 111 25.24 0.33 -7.04
C PHE A 111 24.44 1.53 -7.56
N ASP A 112 25.08 2.32 -8.43
CA ASP A 112 24.39 3.40 -9.12
C ASP A 112 23.39 2.87 -10.16
N VAL A 113 22.52 3.73 -10.63
CA VAL A 113 21.48 3.41 -11.61
C VAL A 113 22.09 2.89 -12.91
N ALA A 114 23.19 3.51 -13.38
CA ALA A 114 23.85 3.09 -14.61
C ALA A 114 24.33 1.63 -14.53
N THR A 115 24.98 1.27 -13.45
CA THR A 115 25.49 -0.09 -13.23
C THR A 115 24.36 -1.11 -13.32
N GLN A 116 23.23 -0.84 -12.66
CA GLN A 116 22.10 -1.77 -12.60
C GLN A 116 21.39 -1.93 -13.94
N ILE A 117 21.28 -0.87 -14.77
CA ILE A 117 20.68 -0.95 -16.10
C ILE A 117 21.68 -1.58 -17.10
N CYS A 118 22.98 -1.28 -16.99
CA CYS A 118 23.99 -1.79 -17.92
C CYS A 118 24.30 -3.28 -17.72
N GLU A 119 24.11 -3.82 -16.52
CA GLU A 119 24.41 -5.23 -16.23
C GLU A 119 23.63 -6.19 -17.14
N PRO A 120 22.30 -6.16 -17.26
CA PRO A 120 21.58 -7.04 -18.19
C PRO A 120 21.95 -6.78 -19.66
N LEU A 121 22.24 -5.54 -20.07
CA LEU A 121 22.63 -5.19 -21.43
C LEU A 121 23.99 -5.83 -21.83
N THR A 122 24.97 -5.75 -20.95
CA THR A 122 26.27 -6.34 -21.18
C THR A 122 26.23 -7.88 -21.16
N LYS A 123 25.47 -8.43 -20.19
CA LYS A 123 25.38 -9.88 -19.97
C LYS A 123 24.59 -10.60 -21.06
N HIS A 124 23.44 -10.05 -21.48
CA HIS A 124 22.52 -10.73 -22.40
C HIS A 124 22.60 -10.22 -23.84
N MET A 125 22.96 -8.96 -24.05
CA MET A 125 23.04 -8.35 -25.38
C MET A 125 24.48 -8.22 -25.89
N GLY A 126 25.48 -8.48 -25.02
CA GLY A 126 26.89 -8.39 -25.40
C GLY A 126 27.37 -6.96 -25.71
N LEU A 127 26.65 -5.93 -25.25
CA LEU A 127 27.01 -4.55 -25.49
C LEU A 127 28.30 -4.17 -24.74
N SER A 128 29.12 -3.35 -25.36
CA SER A 128 30.27 -2.71 -24.70
C SER A 128 29.74 -1.76 -23.60
N ARG A 129 30.59 -1.43 -22.61
CA ARG A 129 30.24 -0.51 -21.51
C ARG A 129 29.73 0.83 -22.04
N GLN A 130 30.32 1.38 -23.08
CA GLN A 130 29.91 2.65 -23.65
C GLN A 130 28.53 2.55 -24.33
N GLN A 131 28.29 1.48 -25.12
CA GLN A 131 27.00 1.23 -25.76
C GLN A 131 25.89 0.98 -24.71
N ALA A 132 26.17 0.17 -23.67
CA ALA A 132 25.24 -0.10 -22.59
C ALA A 132 24.87 1.17 -21.83
N ARG A 133 25.85 2.07 -21.58
CA ARG A 133 25.58 3.36 -20.91
C ARG A 133 24.73 4.31 -21.76
N GLY A 134 24.97 4.35 -23.09
CA GLY A 134 24.12 5.11 -24.01
C GLY A 134 22.68 4.58 -24.00
N ARG A 135 22.51 3.25 -24.09
CA ARG A 135 21.17 2.64 -24.03
C ARG A 135 20.51 2.84 -22.67
N ALA A 136 21.25 2.84 -21.56
CA ALA A 136 20.74 3.13 -20.24
C ALA A 136 20.18 4.58 -20.13
N GLU A 137 20.86 5.55 -20.75
CA GLU A 137 20.36 6.95 -20.84
C GLU A 137 19.04 7.02 -21.61
N GLU A 138 18.94 6.34 -22.75
CA GLU A 138 17.71 6.25 -23.54
C GLU A 138 16.56 5.61 -22.73
N LEU A 139 16.82 4.50 -22.07
CA LEU A 139 15.82 3.81 -21.22
C LEU A 139 15.31 4.71 -20.09
N LEU A 140 16.19 5.45 -19.42
CA LEU A 140 15.77 6.42 -18.39
C LEU A 140 14.88 7.51 -18.98
N HIS A 141 15.16 7.96 -20.20
CA HIS A 141 14.32 8.91 -20.91
C HIS A 141 12.96 8.27 -21.28
N GLU A 142 12.94 7.04 -21.81
CA GLU A 142 11.72 6.31 -22.16
C GLU A 142 10.78 6.12 -20.95
N VAL A 143 11.34 5.84 -19.76
CA VAL A 143 10.54 5.73 -18.53
C VAL A 143 10.22 7.08 -17.86
N GLY A 144 10.66 8.20 -18.47
CA GLY A 144 10.33 9.55 -18.03
C GLY A 144 11.08 9.99 -16.75
N ILE A 145 12.33 9.58 -16.58
CA ILE A 145 13.21 10.13 -15.53
C ILE A 145 13.74 11.50 -15.99
N PRO A 146 13.57 12.56 -15.19
CA PRO A 146 14.14 13.87 -15.51
C PRO A 146 15.67 13.86 -15.43
N GLU A 147 16.33 14.60 -16.31
CA GLU A 147 17.81 14.68 -16.39
C GLU A 147 18.49 13.29 -16.44
N PRO A 148 18.17 12.41 -17.43
CA PRO A 148 18.59 11.01 -17.44
C PRO A 148 20.09 10.85 -17.25
N ARG A 149 20.90 11.65 -17.99
CA ARG A 149 22.35 11.60 -17.95
C ARG A 149 22.93 11.87 -16.56
N ARG A 150 22.35 12.79 -15.80
CA ARG A 150 22.73 13.08 -14.42
C ARG A 150 22.33 11.95 -13.47
N ARG A 151 21.13 11.39 -13.70
CA ARG A 151 20.56 10.34 -12.85
C ARG A 151 21.22 8.96 -13.05
N LEU A 152 21.98 8.73 -14.13
CA LEU A 152 22.78 7.53 -14.27
C LEU A 152 23.77 7.29 -13.13
N GLY A 153 24.35 8.37 -12.57
CA GLY A 153 25.27 8.27 -11.44
C GLY A 153 24.61 8.34 -10.06
N ALA A 154 23.28 8.44 -10.00
CA ALA A 154 22.55 8.48 -8.73
C ALA A 154 22.41 7.08 -8.13
N TYR A 155 22.38 7.00 -6.80
CA TYR A 155 22.07 5.78 -6.06
C TYR A 155 20.57 5.68 -5.77
N PRO A 156 20.02 4.47 -5.53
CA PRO A 156 18.60 4.31 -5.25
C PRO A 156 18.07 5.23 -4.15
N HIS A 157 18.78 5.40 -3.06
CA HIS A 157 18.38 6.24 -1.93
C HIS A 157 18.32 7.76 -2.24
N GLU A 158 18.88 8.20 -3.38
CA GLU A 158 18.82 9.60 -3.84
C GLU A 158 17.60 9.86 -4.75
N LEU A 159 16.78 8.84 -5.01
CA LEU A 159 15.61 8.87 -5.86
C LEU A 159 14.32 8.80 -5.04
N SER A 160 13.26 9.48 -5.50
CA SER A 160 11.92 9.28 -4.93
C SER A 160 11.39 7.87 -5.24
N GLY A 161 10.41 7.38 -4.47
CA GLY A 161 9.82 6.05 -4.68
C GLY A 161 9.30 5.84 -6.10
N GLY A 162 8.62 6.85 -6.70
CA GLY A 162 8.18 6.79 -8.08
C GLY A 162 9.34 6.78 -9.09
N GLN A 163 10.46 7.46 -8.80
CA GLN A 163 11.65 7.39 -9.64
C GLN A 163 12.35 6.02 -9.52
N GLN A 164 12.44 5.45 -8.32
CA GLN A 164 12.96 4.10 -8.11
C GLN A 164 12.14 3.07 -8.87
N GLN A 165 10.82 3.18 -8.85
CA GLN A 165 9.92 2.31 -9.61
C GLN A 165 10.17 2.41 -11.11
N ARG A 166 10.33 3.61 -11.66
CA ARG A 166 10.64 3.83 -13.07
C ARG A 166 12.02 3.28 -13.45
N VAL A 167 13.02 3.40 -12.58
CA VAL A 167 14.34 2.80 -12.76
C VAL A 167 14.24 1.28 -12.78
N MET A 168 13.48 0.66 -11.85
CA MET A 168 13.25 -0.79 -11.84
C MET A 168 12.58 -1.27 -13.12
N ILE A 169 11.61 -0.51 -13.66
CA ILE A 169 11.00 -0.78 -14.96
C ILE A 169 12.05 -0.67 -16.07
N ALA A 170 12.92 0.34 -16.06
CA ALA A 170 14.00 0.49 -17.05
C ALA A 170 14.98 -0.71 -17.01
N VAL A 171 15.36 -1.19 -15.84
CA VAL A 171 16.18 -2.40 -15.67
C VAL A 171 15.48 -3.63 -16.27
N ALA A 172 14.18 -3.81 -15.96
CA ALA A 172 13.40 -4.93 -16.47
C ALA A 172 13.28 -4.92 -18.01
N LEU A 173 13.15 -3.73 -18.61
CA LEU A 173 12.98 -3.55 -20.05
C LEU A 173 14.29 -3.47 -20.83
N ALA A 174 15.45 -3.48 -20.16
CA ALA A 174 16.75 -3.25 -20.79
C ALA A 174 17.02 -4.13 -22.02
N CYS A 175 16.64 -5.40 -21.96
CA CYS A 175 16.85 -6.37 -23.04
C CYS A 175 15.66 -6.51 -24.02
N GLY A 176 14.58 -5.72 -23.88
CA GLY A 176 13.38 -5.84 -24.73
C GLY A 176 12.65 -7.17 -24.53
N PRO A 177 12.17 -7.52 -23.33
CA PRO A 177 11.59 -8.83 -23.04
C PRO A 177 10.29 -9.06 -23.83
N LYS A 178 9.99 -10.33 -24.14
CA LYS A 178 8.71 -10.74 -24.74
C LYS A 178 7.58 -10.77 -23.71
N LEU A 179 7.91 -11.10 -22.46
CA LEU A 179 6.98 -11.14 -21.34
C LEU A 179 7.52 -10.30 -20.19
N LEU A 180 6.72 -9.36 -19.71
CA LEU A 180 6.94 -8.66 -18.45
C LEU A 180 5.99 -9.21 -17.39
N ILE A 181 6.52 -9.67 -16.27
CA ILE A 181 5.77 -10.01 -15.06
C ILE A 181 5.88 -8.81 -14.14
N ALA A 182 4.74 -8.17 -13.83
CA ALA A 182 4.68 -7.02 -12.94
C ALA A 182 3.91 -7.42 -11.67
N ASP A 183 4.65 -7.69 -10.60
CA ASP A 183 4.08 -8.09 -9.30
C ASP A 183 3.83 -6.85 -8.44
N GLU A 184 2.59 -6.41 -8.39
CA GLU A 184 2.12 -5.22 -7.66
C GLU A 184 2.99 -3.97 -7.91
N PRO A 185 3.20 -3.56 -9.16
CA PRO A 185 4.19 -2.54 -9.51
C PRO A 185 3.81 -1.12 -9.07
N THR A 186 2.65 -0.94 -8.46
CA THR A 186 2.14 0.35 -8.00
C THR A 186 1.83 0.40 -6.51
N THR A 187 2.10 -0.67 -5.77
CA THR A 187 1.91 -0.73 -4.31
C THR A 187 2.79 0.33 -3.64
N ALA A 188 2.25 1.02 -2.64
CA ALA A 188 2.88 2.12 -1.92
C ALA A 188 3.20 3.39 -2.75
N LEU A 189 2.64 3.52 -3.96
CA LEU A 189 2.67 4.75 -4.75
C LEU A 189 1.38 5.55 -4.53
N ASP A 190 1.48 6.88 -4.56
CA ASP A 190 0.28 7.71 -4.60
C ASP A 190 -0.47 7.56 -5.94
N VAL A 191 -1.76 7.89 -5.93
CA VAL A 191 -2.66 7.68 -7.08
C VAL A 191 -2.19 8.35 -8.38
N THR A 192 -1.51 9.49 -8.29
CA THR A 192 -0.98 10.21 -9.45
C THR A 192 0.21 9.47 -10.07
N ILE A 193 1.17 9.04 -9.24
CA ILE A 193 2.33 8.25 -9.70
C ILE A 193 1.88 6.86 -10.18
N GLN A 194 0.95 6.22 -9.47
CA GLN A 194 0.32 4.97 -9.90
C GLN A 194 -0.22 5.07 -11.32
N ARG A 195 -1.05 6.09 -11.61
CA ARG A 195 -1.58 6.35 -12.94
C ARG A 195 -0.48 6.53 -13.98
N GLN A 196 0.54 7.35 -13.70
CA GLN A 196 1.67 7.58 -14.59
C GLN A 196 2.46 6.28 -14.90
N VAL A 197 2.66 5.40 -13.92
CA VAL A 197 3.31 4.10 -14.10
C VAL A 197 2.45 3.19 -14.97
N MET A 198 1.12 3.19 -14.78
CA MET A 198 0.20 2.39 -15.60
C MET A 198 0.17 2.84 -17.05
N GLU A 199 0.07 4.16 -17.29
CA GLU A 199 0.16 4.74 -18.64
C GLU A 199 1.51 4.44 -19.31
N LEU A 200 2.60 4.46 -18.52
CA LEU A 200 3.94 4.09 -19.00
C LEU A 200 3.97 2.62 -19.44
N LEU A 201 3.50 1.68 -18.59
CA LEU A 201 3.45 0.26 -18.92
C LEU A 201 2.59 -0.03 -20.15
N ALA A 202 1.44 0.63 -20.29
CA ALA A 202 0.57 0.52 -21.45
C ALA A 202 1.28 0.95 -22.75
N ARG A 203 1.96 2.11 -22.73
CA ARG A 203 2.74 2.62 -23.89
C ARG A 203 3.89 1.68 -24.23
N LEU A 204 4.67 1.23 -23.25
CA LEU A 204 5.82 0.37 -23.46
C LEU A 204 5.39 -1.04 -23.95
N LYS A 205 4.26 -1.57 -23.46
CA LYS A 205 3.65 -2.80 -23.99
C LYS A 205 3.41 -2.69 -25.51
N GLN A 206 2.81 -1.58 -25.96
CA GLN A 206 2.49 -1.36 -27.36
C GLN A 206 3.76 -1.19 -28.21
N SER A 207 4.69 -0.32 -27.77
CA SER A 207 5.91 0.01 -28.53
C SER A 207 6.86 -1.18 -28.66
N LEU A 208 6.99 -2.00 -27.62
CA LEU A 208 7.87 -3.17 -27.58
C LEU A 208 7.17 -4.46 -28.04
N LYS A 209 5.87 -4.41 -28.33
CA LYS A 209 5.05 -5.59 -28.67
C LYS A 209 5.22 -6.73 -27.66
N MET A 210 5.24 -6.42 -26.37
CA MET A 210 5.43 -7.39 -25.31
C MET A 210 4.08 -7.81 -24.67
N SER A 211 4.05 -8.99 -24.09
CA SER A 211 2.95 -9.46 -23.25
C SER A 211 3.18 -9.05 -21.81
N LEU A 212 2.09 -8.86 -21.05
CA LEU A 212 2.13 -8.45 -19.65
C LEU A 212 1.34 -9.44 -18.79
N LEU A 213 2.00 -10.02 -17.79
CA LEU A 213 1.34 -10.67 -16.65
C LEU A 213 1.35 -9.69 -15.50
N PHE A 214 0.20 -9.12 -15.19
CA PHE A 214 0.03 -8.05 -14.22
C PHE A 214 -0.61 -8.58 -12.94
N ILE A 215 0.05 -8.46 -11.82
CA ILE A 215 -0.49 -8.87 -10.51
C ILE A 215 -0.87 -7.63 -9.75
N SER A 216 -2.10 -7.59 -9.26
CA SER A 216 -2.60 -6.49 -8.45
C SER A 216 -3.74 -6.94 -7.54
N HIS A 217 -3.87 -6.26 -6.41
CA HIS A 217 -5.07 -6.31 -5.57
C HIS A 217 -6.04 -5.15 -5.88
N ASP A 218 -5.62 -4.14 -6.67
CA ASP A 218 -6.47 -3.02 -7.08
C ASP A 218 -7.20 -3.32 -8.38
N LEU A 219 -8.48 -3.71 -8.27
CA LEU A 219 -9.35 -3.97 -9.40
C LEU A 219 -9.58 -2.74 -10.29
N GLY A 220 -9.44 -1.52 -9.76
CA GLY A 220 -9.57 -0.32 -10.56
C GLY A 220 -8.51 -0.24 -11.65
N VAL A 221 -7.27 -0.49 -11.26
CA VAL A 221 -6.12 -0.55 -12.17
C VAL A 221 -6.25 -1.72 -13.15
N VAL A 222 -6.68 -2.88 -12.65
CA VAL A 222 -6.89 -4.08 -13.48
C VAL A 222 -7.90 -3.81 -14.59
N GLY A 223 -9.00 -3.12 -14.27
CA GLY A 223 -10.04 -2.79 -15.26
C GLY A 223 -9.54 -1.88 -16.39
N GLU A 224 -8.57 -1.00 -16.12
CA GLU A 224 -8.02 -0.08 -17.11
C GLU A 224 -6.95 -0.71 -18.03
N LEU A 225 -6.15 -1.67 -17.51
CA LEU A 225 -4.98 -2.19 -18.23
C LEU A 225 -5.17 -3.55 -18.88
N SER A 226 -6.02 -4.41 -18.31
CA SER A 226 -6.03 -5.84 -18.64
C SER A 226 -6.96 -6.19 -19.81
N ASP A 227 -6.60 -7.23 -20.56
CA ASP A 227 -7.45 -7.85 -21.57
C ASP A 227 -8.25 -9.00 -20.95
N GLN A 228 -7.60 -9.80 -20.09
CA GLN A 228 -8.19 -10.91 -19.35
C GLN A 228 -7.82 -10.82 -17.88
N VAL A 229 -8.68 -11.37 -17.03
CA VAL A 229 -8.51 -11.41 -15.58
C VAL A 229 -8.64 -12.85 -15.09
N VAL A 230 -7.70 -13.25 -14.24
CA VAL A 230 -7.71 -14.52 -13.50
C VAL A 230 -7.85 -14.19 -12.01
N VAL A 231 -8.98 -14.56 -11.42
CA VAL A 231 -9.29 -14.32 -10.02
C VAL A 231 -8.86 -15.53 -9.19
N MET A 232 -7.98 -15.30 -8.21
CA MET A 232 -7.45 -16.35 -7.32
C MET A 232 -7.92 -16.19 -5.88
N ARG A 233 -8.28 -17.31 -5.24
CA ARG A 233 -8.54 -17.39 -3.80
C ARG A 233 -7.97 -18.70 -3.24
N HIS A 234 -7.24 -18.64 -2.10
CA HIS A 234 -6.70 -19.82 -1.40
C HIS A 234 -5.91 -20.79 -2.31
N GLY A 235 -5.16 -20.26 -3.26
CA GLY A 235 -4.32 -21.03 -4.18
C GLY A 235 -5.06 -21.63 -5.39
N GLN A 236 -6.32 -21.30 -5.62
CA GLN A 236 -7.14 -21.79 -6.72
C GLN A 236 -7.65 -20.64 -7.60
N VAL A 237 -7.82 -20.89 -8.89
CA VAL A 237 -8.55 -20.00 -9.79
C VAL A 237 -10.05 -20.13 -9.49
N ARG A 238 -10.70 -19.01 -9.18
CA ARG A 238 -12.15 -18.95 -8.94
C ARG A 238 -12.91 -18.59 -10.20
N GLU A 239 -12.39 -17.64 -10.95
CA GLU A 239 -12.98 -17.19 -12.20
C GLU A 239 -11.89 -16.70 -13.16
N GLN A 240 -12.06 -16.95 -14.44
CA GLN A 240 -11.23 -16.46 -15.52
C GLN A 240 -12.09 -16.04 -16.69
N ALA A 241 -11.98 -14.76 -17.09
CA ALA A 241 -12.76 -14.21 -18.19
C ALA A 241 -12.11 -12.93 -18.76
N PRO A 242 -12.58 -12.45 -19.93
CA PRO A 242 -12.29 -11.10 -20.39
C PRO A 242 -12.63 -10.06 -19.32
N VAL A 243 -11.85 -8.98 -19.24
CA VAL A 243 -12.01 -7.93 -18.22
C VAL A 243 -13.45 -7.39 -18.18
N GLU A 244 -14.06 -7.16 -19.34
CA GLU A 244 -15.43 -6.69 -19.45
C GLU A 244 -16.43 -7.59 -18.69
N ARG A 245 -16.31 -8.92 -18.87
CA ARG A 245 -17.19 -9.87 -18.20
C ARG A 245 -16.96 -9.91 -16.69
N ILE A 246 -15.72 -9.87 -16.24
CA ILE A 246 -15.40 -9.84 -14.80
C ILE A 246 -16.04 -8.62 -14.11
N PHE A 247 -16.05 -7.47 -14.77
CA PHE A 247 -16.60 -6.24 -14.17
C PHE A 247 -18.11 -6.09 -14.31
N ASN A 248 -18.70 -6.53 -15.43
CA ASN A 248 -20.11 -6.28 -15.74
C ASN A 248 -21.02 -7.49 -15.39
N ASP A 249 -20.49 -8.72 -15.49
CA ASP A 249 -21.26 -9.95 -15.28
C ASP A 249 -20.39 -11.05 -14.63
N PRO A 250 -19.82 -10.81 -13.43
CA PRO A 250 -19.06 -11.83 -12.70
C PRO A 250 -19.95 -13.00 -12.30
N GLN A 251 -19.45 -14.23 -12.44
CA GLN A 251 -20.22 -15.44 -12.15
C GLN A 251 -19.90 -16.00 -10.76
N ASP A 252 -18.64 -15.98 -10.35
CA ASP A 252 -18.21 -16.51 -9.05
C ASP A 252 -18.58 -15.56 -7.89
N ALA A 253 -19.08 -16.13 -6.79
CA ALA A 253 -19.51 -15.35 -5.61
C ALA A 253 -18.34 -14.55 -4.98
N TYR A 254 -17.13 -15.08 -5.03
CA TYR A 254 -15.95 -14.37 -4.53
C TYR A 254 -15.59 -13.18 -5.41
N THR A 255 -15.67 -13.33 -6.74
CA THR A 255 -15.44 -12.23 -7.69
C THR A 255 -16.43 -11.09 -7.46
N LYS A 256 -17.73 -11.41 -7.28
CA LYS A 256 -18.79 -10.44 -6.94
C LYS A 256 -18.46 -9.71 -5.64
N ALA A 257 -18.08 -10.45 -4.61
CA ALA A 257 -17.71 -9.90 -3.31
C ALA A 257 -16.50 -8.98 -3.41
N LEU A 258 -15.46 -9.39 -4.15
CA LEU A 258 -14.22 -8.61 -4.32
C LEU A 258 -14.48 -7.25 -5.01
N LEU A 259 -15.39 -7.22 -5.98
CA LEU A 259 -15.82 -5.99 -6.64
C LEU A 259 -16.67 -5.09 -5.72
N ALA A 260 -17.56 -5.70 -4.92
CA ALA A 260 -18.46 -4.97 -4.02
C ALA A 260 -17.78 -4.38 -2.79
N CYS A 261 -16.66 -4.98 -2.33
CA CYS A 261 -15.92 -4.53 -1.13
C CYS A 261 -15.08 -3.26 -1.36
N ARG A 262 -14.91 -2.81 -2.59
CA ARG A 262 -14.06 -1.67 -2.94
C ARG A 262 -14.72 -0.35 -2.54
N PRO A 263 -14.04 0.54 -1.77
CA PRO A 263 -14.46 1.91 -1.62
C PRO A 263 -14.59 2.61 -2.98
N SER A 264 -15.62 3.41 -3.17
CA SER A 264 -15.88 4.07 -4.45
C SER A 264 -16.18 5.56 -4.27
N LEU A 265 -15.88 6.35 -5.29
CA LEU A 265 -16.28 7.75 -5.33
C LEU A 265 -17.78 7.95 -5.65
N ALA A 266 -18.50 6.90 -6.06
CA ALA A 266 -19.89 7.00 -6.48
C ALA A 266 -20.92 6.86 -5.35
N GLY A 267 -20.56 6.26 -4.22
CA GLY A 267 -21.46 6.03 -3.08
C GLY A 267 -20.84 6.42 -1.75
N ASN A 268 -21.65 6.55 -0.71
CA ASN A 268 -21.18 6.66 0.68
C ASN A 268 -22.05 5.74 1.55
N PRO A 269 -21.83 4.41 1.49
CA PRO A 269 -22.60 3.47 2.31
C PRO A 269 -22.28 3.67 3.79
N ALA A 270 -23.23 3.32 4.66
CA ALA A 270 -23.01 3.35 6.11
C ALA A 270 -21.88 2.39 6.53
N ARG A 271 -21.79 1.23 5.88
CA ARG A 271 -20.70 0.25 6.04
C ARG A 271 -20.23 -0.26 4.68
N LEU A 272 -18.94 -0.55 4.56
CA LEU A 272 -18.41 -1.25 3.41
C LEU A 272 -18.77 -2.72 3.48
N MET A 273 -19.07 -3.30 2.35
CA MET A 273 -19.24 -4.75 2.22
C MET A 273 -17.93 -5.46 2.55
N VAL A 274 -18.02 -6.59 3.25
CA VAL A 274 -16.88 -7.48 3.52
C VAL A 274 -17.10 -8.77 2.75
N ILE A 275 -16.04 -9.38 2.22
CA ILE A 275 -16.12 -10.55 1.34
C ILE A 275 -16.92 -11.70 1.96
N ASP A 276 -16.63 -12.05 3.21
CA ASP A 276 -17.29 -13.16 3.88
C ASP A 276 -18.79 -12.89 4.12
N ASP A 277 -19.17 -11.64 4.37
CA ASP A 277 -20.57 -11.24 4.53
C ASP A 277 -21.31 -11.31 3.19
N HIS A 278 -20.69 -10.83 2.11
CA HIS A 278 -21.26 -10.90 0.77
C HIS A 278 -21.50 -12.36 0.33
N ILE A 279 -20.50 -13.23 0.54
CA ILE A 279 -20.61 -14.66 0.19
C ILE A 279 -21.70 -15.34 1.04
N ALA A 280 -21.86 -14.93 2.30
CA ALA A 280 -22.92 -15.43 3.19
C ALA A 280 -24.30 -14.80 2.92
N GLY A 281 -24.43 -13.90 1.94
CA GLY A 281 -25.68 -13.21 1.63
C GLY A 281 -26.12 -12.23 2.72
N ARG A 282 -25.19 -11.78 3.57
CA ARG A 282 -25.47 -10.79 4.61
C ARG A 282 -25.24 -9.39 4.04
N GLU A 283 -26.25 -8.55 4.12
CA GLU A 283 -26.09 -7.13 3.80
C GLU A 283 -25.39 -6.38 4.95
N PRO A 284 -24.58 -5.35 4.65
CA PRO A 284 -23.98 -4.54 5.70
C PRO A 284 -25.08 -3.85 6.49
N THR A 285 -25.27 -4.27 7.75
CA THR A 285 -26.20 -3.65 8.67
C THR A 285 -25.52 -2.51 9.42
N GLY A 286 -26.15 -1.35 9.51
CA GLY A 286 -25.69 -0.19 10.26
C GLY A 286 -26.25 1.09 9.65
N GLU A 287 -26.68 1.99 10.49
CA GLU A 287 -27.01 3.36 10.11
C GLU A 287 -25.77 4.22 10.31
N ALA A 288 -25.49 5.09 9.35
CA ALA A 288 -24.48 6.13 9.57
C ALA A 288 -25.00 7.05 10.68
N ARG A 289 -24.30 7.11 11.82
CA ARG A 289 -24.64 8.03 12.89
C ARG A 289 -24.62 9.46 12.36
N ALA A 290 -25.74 10.16 12.54
CA ALA A 290 -25.77 11.59 12.26
C ALA A 290 -24.78 12.29 13.20
N LYS A 291 -23.77 12.93 12.64
CA LYS A 291 -22.78 13.68 13.40
C LYS A 291 -23.35 15.07 13.72
N ASP A 292 -23.09 15.52 14.94
CA ASP A 292 -23.51 16.84 15.39
C ASP A 292 -22.69 17.92 14.65
N PRO A 293 -23.33 18.74 13.79
CA PRO A 293 -22.63 19.80 13.07
C PRO A 293 -22.09 20.90 14.00
N ASP A 294 -22.66 21.03 15.21
CA ASP A 294 -22.30 22.03 16.20
C ASP A 294 -21.37 21.47 17.30
N ALA A 295 -20.84 20.26 17.11
CA ALA A 295 -19.90 19.65 18.04
C ALA A 295 -18.72 20.59 18.34
N PRO A 296 -18.26 20.66 19.59
CA PRO A 296 -17.18 21.55 19.98
C PRO A 296 -15.86 21.17 19.31
N VAL A 297 -15.03 22.18 19.03
CA VAL A 297 -13.68 21.98 18.49
C VAL A 297 -12.80 21.34 19.57
N VAL A 298 -12.21 20.18 19.28
CA VAL A 298 -11.28 19.47 20.16
C VAL A 298 -9.83 19.82 19.86
N LEU A 299 -9.51 20.08 18.59
CA LEU A 299 -8.16 20.45 18.16
C LEU A 299 -8.26 21.62 17.18
N GLU A 300 -7.53 22.70 17.47
CA GLU A 300 -7.39 23.87 16.61
C GLU A 300 -5.91 24.06 16.26
N VAL A 301 -5.62 24.13 14.98
CA VAL A 301 -4.27 24.31 14.44
C VAL A 301 -4.24 25.61 13.66
N SER A 302 -3.26 26.46 13.98
CA SER A 302 -3.10 27.78 13.36
C SER A 302 -1.64 28.01 12.96
N GLY A 303 -1.39 28.15 11.65
CA GLY A 303 -0.09 28.48 11.11
C GLY A 303 1.01 27.45 11.40
N LEU A 304 0.67 26.17 11.57
CA LEU A 304 1.63 25.12 11.83
C LEU A 304 2.65 25.02 10.70
N HIS A 305 3.93 25.15 11.03
CA HIS A 305 5.02 24.99 10.08
C HIS A 305 6.11 24.06 10.62
N LYS A 306 6.74 23.32 9.72
CA LYS A 306 7.89 22.45 10.02
C LYS A 306 8.89 22.48 8.88
N SER A 307 10.15 22.74 9.21
CA SER A 307 11.26 22.64 8.26
C SER A 307 12.31 21.63 8.71
N PHE A 308 13.14 21.21 7.76
CA PHE A 308 14.29 20.35 7.96
C PHE A 308 15.52 20.97 7.29
N TRP A 309 16.70 20.71 7.86
CA TRP A 309 17.98 21.07 7.27
C TRP A 309 18.48 19.92 6.39
N LEU A 310 18.52 20.13 5.10
CA LEU A 310 19.11 19.20 4.14
C LEU A 310 20.57 19.61 3.86
N LYS A 311 21.45 18.60 3.69
CA LYS A 311 22.83 18.86 3.23
C LYS A 311 22.79 19.39 1.80
N ASP A 312 23.53 20.46 1.53
CA ASP A 312 23.68 21.07 0.21
C ASP A 312 25.17 21.18 -0.10
N GLY A 313 25.65 20.27 -0.96
CA GLY A 313 27.07 20.12 -1.23
C GLY A 313 27.89 19.62 -0.03
N LEU A 314 29.21 19.88 -0.04
CA LEU A 314 30.16 19.40 0.99
C LEU A 314 30.02 20.13 2.33
N PHE A 315 29.61 21.41 2.34
CA PHE A 315 29.57 22.24 3.54
C PHE A 315 28.28 23.05 3.73
N GLY A 316 27.37 23.05 2.75
CA GLY A 316 26.13 23.81 2.77
C GLY A 316 24.98 23.06 3.48
N ARG A 317 24.01 23.84 4.02
CA ARG A 317 22.72 23.35 4.49
C ARG A 317 21.62 24.19 3.83
N ARG A 318 20.61 23.55 3.28
CA ARG A 318 19.41 24.21 2.74
C ARG A 318 18.22 23.89 3.61
N GLU A 319 17.42 24.91 3.93
CA GLU A 319 16.14 24.70 4.59
C GLU A 319 15.12 24.11 3.61
N PHE A 320 14.50 23.01 4.00
CA PHE A 320 13.38 22.41 3.31
C PHE A 320 12.13 22.54 4.18
N ARG A 321 11.17 23.34 3.73
CA ARG A 321 9.89 23.55 4.42
C ARG A 321 8.89 22.48 4.01
N ALA A 322 8.73 21.46 4.87
CA ALA A 322 7.85 20.34 4.64
C ALA A 322 6.38 20.67 4.97
N VAL A 323 6.13 21.60 5.91
CA VAL A 323 4.81 22.13 6.28
C VAL A 323 4.92 23.66 6.35
N LYS A 324 4.00 24.40 5.70
CA LYS A 324 4.13 25.84 5.46
C LYS A 324 2.91 26.64 5.94
N GLY A 325 2.64 26.62 7.25
CA GLY A 325 1.56 27.43 7.82
C GLY A 325 0.18 26.80 7.71
N VAL A 326 0.07 25.50 7.95
CA VAL A 326 -1.19 24.75 7.90
C VAL A 326 -2.11 25.16 9.03
N SER A 327 -3.39 25.41 8.71
CA SER A 327 -4.44 25.77 9.67
C SER A 327 -5.69 24.94 9.41
N PHE A 328 -6.30 24.41 10.48
CA PHE A 328 -7.57 23.67 10.43
C PHE A 328 -8.17 23.50 11.83
N GLN A 329 -9.41 23.07 11.89
CA GLN A 329 -10.10 22.71 13.13
C GLN A 329 -10.63 21.28 13.03
N LEU A 330 -10.59 20.53 14.14
CA LEU A 330 -11.18 19.21 14.28
C LEU A 330 -12.26 19.25 15.37
N LYS A 331 -13.48 18.91 15.01
CA LYS A 331 -14.62 18.81 15.94
C LYS A 331 -14.63 17.44 16.64
N ARG A 332 -15.18 17.39 17.86
CA ARG A 332 -15.34 16.13 18.59
C ARG A 332 -16.21 15.14 17.82
N GLY A 333 -15.76 13.88 17.76
CA GLY A 333 -16.46 12.81 17.04
C GLY A 333 -16.42 12.92 15.51
N HIS A 334 -15.69 13.91 14.95
CA HIS A 334 -15.54 14.07 13.50
C HIS A 334 -14.21 13.53 12.99
N THR A 335 -14.16 13.33 11.68
CA THR A 335 -12.96 12.90 10.96
C THR A 335 -12.52 13.96 9.96
N LEU A 336 -11.29 14.48 10.13
CA LEU A 336 -10.62 15.29 9.12
C LEU A 336 -9.76 14.36 8.25
N GLY A 337 -10.12 14.23 6.98
CA GLY A 337 -9.30 13.56 5.97
C GLY A 337 -8.18 14.49 5.49
N VAL A 338 -6.94 13.99 5.43
CA VAL A 338 -5.80 14.74 4.89
C VAL A 338 -5.27 14.01 3.69
N VAL A 339 -5.36 14.62 2.50
CA VAL A 339 -5.01 14.01 1.22
C VAL A 339 -3.96 14.79 0.46
N GLY A 340 -3.28 14.14 -0.48
CA GLY A 340 -2.27 14.72 -1.36
C GLY A 340 -1.26 13.69 -1.81
N GLU A 341 -0.41 14.05 -2.77
CA GLU A 341 0.66 13.17 -3.27
C GLU A 341 1.70 12.83 -2.20
N SER A 342 2.52 11.82 -2.46
CA SER A 342 3.67 11.47 -1.61
C SER A 342 4.61 12.68 -1.52
N GLY A 343 5.11 12.96 -0.31
CA GLY A 343 5.96 14.14 -0.06
C GLY A 343 5.22 15.48 0.02
N SER A 344 3.87 15.51 0.00
CA SER A 344 3.11 16.76 0.20
C SER A 344 3.12 17.30 1.63
N GLY A 345 3.68 16.54 2.61
CA GLY A 345 3.84 16.98 4.00
C GLY A 345 2.81 16.41 4.98
N LYS A 346 1.90 15.54 4.57
CA LYS A 346 0.82 14.93 5.41
C LYS A 346 1.35 14.27 6.68
N THR A 347 2.20 13.26 6.51
CA THR A 347 2.84 12.55 7.64
C THR A 347 3.64 13.51 8.52
N THR A 348 4.39 14.44 7.91
CA THR A 348 5.15 15.45 8.65
C THR A 348 4.23 16.34 9.49
N MET A 349 3.09 16.77 8.95
CA MET A 349 2.08 17.53 9.68
C MET A 349 1.52 16.70 10.86
N GLY A 350 1.09 15.46 10.61
CA GLY A 350 0.57 14.57 11.65
C GLY A 350 1.56 14.34 12.81
N LEU A 351 2.84 14.11 12.48
CA LEU A 351 3.89 13.93 13.49
C LEU A 351 4.27 15.23 14.19
N ALA A 352 4.17 16.38 13.50
CA ALA A 352 4.42 17.70 14.11
C ALA A 352 3.38 18.04 15.18
N LEU A 353 2.09 17.70 14.97
CA LEU A 353 1.03 17.86 15.98
C LEU A 353 1.40 17.16 17.29
N LEU A 354 2.09 16.03 17.21
CA LEU A 354 2.48 15.19 18.34
C LEU A 354 3.91 15.46 18.83
N ARG A 355 4.59 16.47 18.29
CA ARG A 355 5.99 16.79 18.60
C ARG A 355 6.92 15.57 18.49
N LEU A 356 6.67 14.68 17.52
CA LEU A 356 7.47 13.46 17.28
C LEU A 356 8.66 13.69 16.36
N HIS A 357 8.88 14.91 15.86
CA HIS A 357 10.09 15.28 15.13
C HIS A 357 11.19 15.70 16.10
N GLU A 358 12.41 15.20 15.84
CA GLU A 358 13.58 15.55 16.65
C GLU A 358 13.85 17.07 16.64
N PRO A 359 14.24 17.65 17.80
CA PRO A 359 14.56 19.07 17.90
C PRO A 359 15.70 19.54 16.99
N SER A 360 16.64 18.65 16.65
CA SER A 360 17.80 18.92 15.79
C SER A 360 17.46 19.07 14.30
N GLY A 361 16.24 18.77 13.90
CA GLY A 361 15.82 18.64 12.50
C GLY A 361 15.23 19.90 11.86
N GLY A 362 15.59 21.11 12.22
CA GLY A 362 15.04 22.34 11.63
C GLY A 362 14.09 23.12 12.56
N SER A 363 13.26 24.02 12.00
CA SER A 363 12.30 24.83 12.77
C SER A 363 10.91 24.18 12.81
N MET A 364 10.18 24.43 13.91
CA MET A 364 8.76 24.10 14.07
C MET A 364 8.09 25.24 14.85
N GLY A 365 6.89 25.64 14.44
CA GLY A 365 6.13 26.68 15.10
C GLY A 365 4.69 26.77 14.60
N GLY A 366 3.97 27.80 15.01
CA GLY A 366 2.54 27.96 14.90
C GLY A 366 1.87 27.71 16.26
N GLN A 367 0.58 27.44 16.26
CA GLN A 367 -0.20 27.06 17.45
C GLN A 367 -0.95 25.75 17.20
N VAL A 368 -0.95 24.88 18.21
CA VAL A 368 -1.73 23.63 18.22
C VAL A 368 -2.49 23.57 19.54
N ARG A 369 -3.72 24.00 19.55
CA ARG A 369 -4.56 24.03 20.76
C ARG A 369 -5.42 22.78 20.85
N PHE A 370 -5.26 22.06 21.94
CA PHE A 370 -6.11 20.92 22.30
C PHE A 370 -6.91 21.28 23.54
N ASP A 371 -8.23 21.33 23.47
CA ASP A 371 -9.11 21.87 24.51
C ASP A 371 -8.61 23.22 25.05
N GLY A 372 -8.19 24.12 24.18
CA GLY A 372 -7.69 25.45 24.50
C GLY A 372 -6.24 25.53 25.00
N GLN A 373 -5.55 24.40 25.28
CA GLN A 373 -4.16 24.37 25.69
C GLN A 373 -3.23 24.22 24.47
N ASP A 374 -2.24 25.10 24.36
CA ASP A 374 -1.26 25.03 23.27
C ASP A 374 -0.24 23.91 23.53
N LEU A 375 -0.31 22.85 22.71
CA LEU A 375 0.54 21.67 22.82
C LEU A 375 2.03 21.96 22.57
N LEU A 376 2.35 22.99 21.75
CA LEU A 376 3.74 23.30 21.38
C LEU A 376 4.50 23.96 22.54
N THR A 377 3.80 24.58 23.48
CA THR A 377 4.39 25.28 24.63
C THR A 377 4.42 24.44 25.90
N LEU A 378 3.76 23.24 25.92
CA LEU A 378 3.70 22.41 27.11
C LEU A 378 5.09 21.88 27.52
N GLY A 379 5.38 21.99 28.83
CA GLY A 379 6.53 21.31 29.45
C GLY A 379 6.32 19.79 29.62
N GLY A 380 7.35 19.09 30.08
CA GLY A 380 7.40 17.61 30.09
C GLY A 380 6.19 16.93 30.75
N ALA A 381 5.78 17.36 31.95
CA ALA A 381 4.65 16.75 32.69
C ALA A 381 3.30 16.99 31.99
N GLY A 382 3.05 18.21 31.51
CA GLY A 382 1.84 18.53 30.75
C GLY A 382 1.78 17.77 29.42
N TRP A 383 2.93 17.67 28.75
CA TRP A 383 3.01 16.90 27.50
C TRP A 383 2.77 15.41 27.71
N GLN A 384 3.23 14.82 28.83
CA GLN A 384 2.97 13.41 29.14
C GLN A 384 1.46 13.13 29.32
N GLN A 385 0.71 14.07 29.92
CA GLN A 385 -0.74 13.96 30.02
C GLN A 385 -1.42 14.04 28.66
N MET A 386 -0.96 14.95 27.78
CA MET A 386 -1.52 15.10 26.43
C MET A 386 -1.26 13.88 25.55
N ARG A 387 -0.10 13.25 25.66
CA ARG A 387 0.21 11.99 24.95
C ARG A 387 -0.80 10.88 25.23
N ARG A 388 -1.44 10.87 26.39
CA ARG A 388 -2.52 9.92 26.69
C ARG A 388 -3.79 10.23 25.90
N ARG A 389 -4.11 11.51 25.68
CA ARG A 389 -5.36 11.97 25.05
C ARG A 389 -5.28 11.98 23.52
N ILE A 390 -4.07 12.11 22.96
CA ILE A 390 -3.81 12.10 21.51
C ILE A 390 -2.83 10.97 21.20
N GLN A 391 -3.23 10.06 20.32
CA GLN A 391 -2.40 8.91 19.93
C GLN A 391 -2.20 8.87 18.42
N VAL A 392 -1.18 8.12 17.97
CA VAL A 392 -0.88 7.92 16.54
C VAL A 392 -0.82 6.45 16.19
N VAL A 393 -1.47 6.11 15.09
CA VAL A 393 -1.30 4.84 14.39
C VAL A 393 -0.42 5.11 13.18
N PHE A 394 0.78 4.53 13.15
CA PHE A 394 1.77 4.75 12.11
C PHE A 394 1.46 3.96 10.84
N GLN A 395 1.94 4.44 9.71
CA GLN A 395 1.80 3.84 8.38
C GLN A 395 2.27 2.38 8.31
N ASN A 396 3.40 2.08 8.96
CA ASN A 396 3.97 0.73 8.96
C ASN A 396 3.78 0.05 10.31
N PRO A 397 2.82 -0.88 10.45
CA PRO A 397 2.60 -1.58 11.71
C PRO A 397 3.75 -2.49 12.13
N TYR A 398 4.60 -2.94 11.19
CA TYR A 398 5.82 -3.69 11.51
C TYR A 398 6.84 -2.84 12.26
N ALA A 399 7.03 -1.59 11.84
CA ALA A 399 7.94 -0.67 12.50
C ALA A 399 7.37 -0.12 13.81
N ALA A 400 6.03 -0.08 13.94
CA ALA A 400 5.34 0.45 15.10
C ALA A 400 5.27 -0.53 16.29
N LEU A 401 5.35 -1.84 16.05
CA LEU A 401 5.30 -2.87 17.08
C LEU A 401 6.71 -3.41 17.36
N ASN A 402 7.10 -3.51 18.63
CA ASN A 402 8.38 -4.11 18.98
C ASN A 402 8.35 -5.63 18.68
N PRO A 403 9.19 -6.14 17.75
CA PRO A 403 9.15 -7.55 17.34
C PRO A 403 9.57 -8.53 18.45
N ARG A 404 10.16 -8.03 19.53
CA ARG A 404 10.60 -8.84 20.69
C ARG A 404 9.55 -8.92 21.79
N PHE A 405 8.48 -8.12 21.70
CA PHE A 405 7.39 -8.12 22.68
C PHE A 405 6.27 -9.04 22.22
N THR A 406 5.68 -9.76 23.17
CA THR A 406 4.39 -10.40 22.95
C THR A 406 3.29 -9.34 22.78
N ILE A 407 2.14 -9.73 22.26
CA ILE A 407 1.00 -8.81 22.15
C ILE A 407 0.52 -8.34 23.53
N ALA A 408 0.55 -9.22 24.55
CA ALA A 408 0.28 -8.83 25.94
C ALA A 408 1.20 -7.69 26.40
N GLN A 409 2.51 -7.84 26.21
CA GLN A 409 3.49 -6.81 26.57
C GLN A 409 3.23 -5.50 25.79
N THR A 410 2.98 -5.61 24.49
CA THR A 410 2.71 -4.46 23.60
C THR A 410 1.49 -3.64 24.04
N LEU A 411 0.42 -4.31 24.50
CA LEU A 411 -0.81 -3.65 24.94
C LEU A 411 -0.73 -3.16 26.39
N CYS A 412 0.00 -3.88 27.26
CA CYS A 412 0.09 -3.51 28.67
C CYS A 412 1.12 -2.39 28.93
N GLU A 413 2.17 -2.26 28.11
CA GLU A 413 3.24 -1.26 28.29
C GLU A 413 2.71 0.19 28.36
N PRO A 414 1.84 0.68 27.44
CA PRO A 414 1.31 2.04 27.54
C PRO A 414 0.51 2.26 28.83
N MET A 415 -0.27 1.26 29.28
CA MET A 415 -1.02 1.33 30.53
C MET A 415 -0.10 1.40 31.76
N GLN A 416 1.05 0.69 31.73
CA GLN A 416 2.05 0.75 32.80
C GLN A 416 2.70 2.14 32.86
N ILE A 417 3.14 2.67 31.70
CA ILE A 417 3.78 3.99 31.62
C ILE A 417 2.87 5.10 32.15
N HIS A 418 1.57 5.02 31.86
CA HIS A 418 0.57 6.02 32.26
C HIS A 418 -0.19 5.67 33.56
N ALA A 419 0.28 4.67 34.31
CA ALA A 419 -0.32 4.22 35.58
C ALA A 419 -1.82 3.92 35.46
N ILE A 420 -2.25 3.26 34.37
CA ILE A 420 -3.61 2.82 34.15
C ILE A 420 -3.77 1.37 34.63
N GLY A 421 -4.86 1.10 35.36
CA GLY A 421 -5.14 -0.21 35.99
C GLY A 421 -4.38 -0.38 37.30
N ARG A 422 -5.06 -1.01 38.27
CA ARG A 422 -4.56 -1.20 39.65
C ARG A 422 -3.36 -2.17 39.71
N ASP A 423 -3.41 -3.22 38.90
CA ASP A 423 -2.45 -4.31 38.86
C ASP A 423 -2.24 -4.89 37.46
N ALA A 424 -1.41 -5.91 37.34
CA ALA A 424 -1.13 -6.57 36.07
C ALA A 424 -2.36 -7.29 35.52
N ALA A 425 -3.14 -7.94 36.38
CA ALA A 425 -4.31 -8.71 35.98
C ALA A 425 -5.41 -7.81 35.38
N GLU A 426 -5.65 -6.61 35.96
CA GLU A 426 -6.58 -5.66 35.39
C GLU A 426 -6.13 -5.13 34.02
N ARG A 427 -4.81 -4.87 33.86
CA ARG A 427 -4.26 -4.45 32.56
C ARG A 427 -4.40 -5.54 31.49
N GLU A 428 -4.12 -6.80 31.85
CA GLU A 428 -4.30 -7.94 30.95
C GLU A 428 -5.77 -8.11 30.55
N ALA A 429 -6.70 -8.04 31.49
CA ALA A 429 -8.13 -8.13 31.23
C ALA A 429 -8.60 -7.02 30.27
N ARG A 430 -8.10 -5.78 30.44
CA ARG A 430 -8.38 -4.67 29.51
C ARG A 430 -7.78 -4.91 28.14
N ALA A 431 -6.56 -5.47 28.06
CA ALA A 431 -5.91 -5.80 26.80
C ALA A 431 -6.69 -6.87 26.03
N VAL A 432 -7.15 -7.94 26.72
CA VAL A 432 -8.01 -8.99 26.13
C VAL A 432 -9.31 -8.39 25.58
N ALA A 433 -9.99 -7.54 26.37
CA ALA A 433 -11.23 -6.90 25.94
C ALA A 433 -11.02 -6.05 24.67
N LEU A 434 -9.90 -5.31 24.58
CA LEU A 434 -9.57 -4.51 23.39
C LEU A 434 -9.22 -5.38 22.19
N LEU A 435 -8.51 -6.50 22.37
CA LEU A 435 -8.26 -7.46 21.30
C LEU A 435 -9.56 -8.01 20.71
N GLN A 436 -10.51 -8.39 21.57
CA GLN A 436 -11.83 -8.86 21.13
C GLN A 436 -12.57 -7.78 20.34
N ARG A 437 -12.47 -6.48 20.76
CA ARG A 437 -13.07 -5.35 20.02
C ARG A 437 -12.49 -5.16 18.63
N VAL A 438 -11.20 -5.41 18.45
CA VAL A 438 -10.57 -5.34 17.13
C VAL A 438 -10.67 -6.67 16.35
N GLY A 439 -11.48 -7.63 16.81
CA GLY A 439 -11.75 -8.91 16.13
C GLY A 439 -10.61 -9.92 16.23
N LEU A 440 -9.87 -9.90 17.35
CA LEU A 440 -8.83 -10.90 17.67
C LEU A 440 -9.21 -11.65 18.96
N ASP A 441 -8.85 -12.90 19.04
CA ASP A 441 -9.12 -13.73 20.21
C ASP A 441 -8.03 -13.59 21.31
N GLU A 442 -8.33 -14.06 22.51
CA GLU A 442 -7.43 -14.03 23.66
C GLU A 442 -6.13 -14.80 23.41
N GLY A 443 -6.16 -15.86 22.60
CA GLY A 443 -4.96 -16.63 22.23
C GLY A 443 -3.89 -15.80 21.49
N ALA A 444 -4.25 -14.60 21.05
CA ALA A 444 -3.30 -13.65 20.47
C ALA A 444 -2.32 -13.07 21.49
N MET A 445 -2.67 -13.03 22.80
CA MET A 445 -1.87 -12.39 23.85
C MET A 445 -0.44 -12.93 23.97
N GLY A 446 -0.28 -14.24 23.82
CA GLY A 446 1.03 -14.91 23.96
C GLY A 446 1.90 -14.88 22.70
N LYS A 447 1.36 -14.45 21.58
CA LYS A 447 2.05 -14.46 20.29
C LYS A 447 2.89 -13.19 20.07
N TYR A 448 3.82 -13.28 19.11
CA TYR A 448 4.66 -12.16 18.67
C TYR A 448 4.10 -11.50 17.41
N PRO A 449 4.42 -10.22 17.15
CA PRO A 449 3.92 -9.50 15.97
C PRO A 449 4.17 -10.21 14.62
N HIS A 450 5.28 -10.92 14.46
CA HIS A 450 5.61 -11.62 13.22
C HIS A 450 4.71 -12.83 12.90
N GLU A 451 3.93 -13.31 13.88
CA GLU A 451 2.99 -14.42 13.72
C GLU A 451 1.63 -13.97 13.14
N PHE A 452 1.43 -12.66 12.92
CA PHE A 452 0.18 -12.09 12.46
C PHE A 452 0.28 -11.56 11.03
N SER A 453 -0.87 -11.56 10.33
CA SER A 453 -0.99 -10.89 9.03
C SER A 453 -0.87 -9.37 9.15
N GLY A 454 -0.65 -8.66 8.02
CA GLY A 454 -0.58 -7.20 8.00
C GLY A 454 -1.81 -6.53 8.61
N GLY A 455 -3.01 -6.99 8.23
CA GLY A 455 -4.27 -6.46 8.77
C GLY A 455 -4.48 -6.75 10.25
N GLN A 456 -4.06 -7.92 10.73
CA GLN A 456 -4.11 -8.25 12.16
C GLN A 456 -3.15 -7.36 12.95
N ARG A 457 -1.93 -7.12 12.46
CA ARG A 457 -0.98 -6.18 13.10
C ARG A 457 -1.52 -4.76 13.14
N GLN A 458 -2.20 -4.33 12.08
CA GLN A 458 -2.84 -3.01 12.06
C GLN A 458 -3.92 -2.89 13.14
N ARG A 459 -4.74 -3.93 13.32
CA ARG A 459 -5.74 -3.97 14.39
C ARG A 459 -5.10 -3.97 15.78
N ILE A 460 -3.96 -4.67 15.97
CA ILE A 460 -3.18 -4.65 17.21
C ILE A 460 -2.63 -3.24 17.47
N ALA A 461 -2.10 -2.55 16.45
CA ALA A 461 -1.61 -1.18 16.59
C ALA A 461 -2.74 -0.20 16.99
N ILE A 462 -3.93 -0.37 16.42
CA ILE A 462 -5.11 0.39 16.83
C ILE A 462 -5.48 0.06 18.29
N ALA A 463 -5.55 -1.23 18.66
CA ALA A 463 -5.86 -1.65 20.04
C ALA A 463 -4.86 -1.08 21.05
N ARG A 464 -3.56 -1.02 20.71
CA ARG A 464 -2.53 -0.41 21.55
C ARG A 464 -2.84 1.06 21.84
N CYS A 465 -3.24 1.83 20.85
CA CYS A 465 -3.62 3.24 21.07
C CYS A 465 -4.85 3.36 21.98
N LEU A 466 -5.83 2.47 21.83
CA LEU A 466 -7.07 2.48 22.62
C LEU A 466 -6.87 2.12 24.10
N THR A 467 -5.75 1.47 24.47
CA THR A 467 -5.43 1.17 25.88
C THR A 467 -5.40 2.42 26.77
N LEU A 468 -5.08 3.58 26.18
CA LEU A 468 -5.00 4.87 26.85
C LEU A 468 -6.32 5.66 26.84
N ARG A 469 -7.35 5.18 26.12
CA ARG A 469 -8.64 5.87 25.91
C ARG A 469 -8.44 7.30 25.37
N PRO A 470 -7.81 7.45 24.21
CA PRO A 470 -7.57 8.76 23.61
C PRO A 470 -8.86 9.42 23.18
N GLU A 471 -8.83 10.73 22.97
CA GLU A 471 -9.92 11.52 22.38
C GLU A 471 -9.68 11.78 20.89
N VAL A 472 -8.40 11.85 20.50
CA VAL A 472 -7.97 12.06 19.11
C VAL A 472 -7.01 10.95 18.69
N LEU A 473 -7.24 10.36 17.51
CA LEU A 473 -6.31 9.48 16.83
C LEU A 473 -5.83 10.13 15.53
N VAL A 474 -4.52 10.24 15.39
CA VAL A 474 -3.87 10.51 14.11
C VAL A 474 -3.61 9.16 13.44
N LEU A 475 -4.24 8.93 12.29
CA LEU A 475 -4.17 7.67 11.54
C LEU A 475 -3.36 7.96 10.27
N ASP A 476 -2.08 7.59 10.28
CA ASP A 476 -1.18 7.83 9.15
C ASP A 476 -1.20 6.63 8.21
N GLU A 477 -1.92 6.77 7.10
CA GLU A 477 -2.11 5.74 6.07
C GLU A 477 -2.48 4.34 6.64
N PRO A 478 -3.50 4.24 7.50
CA PRO A 478 -3.74 3.01 8.27
C PRO A 478 -4.19 1.81 7.45
N VAL A 479 -4.50 1.99 6.17
CA VAL A 479 -5.01 0.92 5.28
C VAL A 479 -4.28 0.80 3.95
N SER A 480 -3.23 1.61 3.70
CA SER A 480 -2.56 1.70 2.40
C SER A 480 -1.86 0.40 1.94
N ALA A 481 -1.40 -0.42 2.88
CA ALA A 481 -0.69 -1.68 2.60
C ALA A 481 -1.59 -2.93 2.73
N LEU A 482 -2.91 -2.73 2.82
CA LEU A 482 -3.88 -3.81 3.03
C LEU A 482 -4.62 -4.12 1.74
N ASP A 483 -4.95 -5.40 1.54
CA ASP A 483 -5.86 -5.79 0.46
C ASP A 483 -7.28 -5.26 0.70
N VAL A 484 -8.07 -5.19 -0.38
CA VAL A 484 -9.38 -4.54 -0.40
C VAL A 484 -10.34 -5.07 0.68
N SER A 485 -10.31 -6.38 0.96
CA SER A 485 -11.17 -6.99 1.97
C SER A 485 -10.79 -6.59 3.39
N VAL A 486 -9.50 -6.67 3.71
CA VAL A 486 -8.97 -6.28 5.02
C VAL A 486 -9.09 -4.77 5.23
N GLN A 487 -8.91 -3.98 4.17
CA GLN A 487 -9.13 -2.54 4.17
C GLN A 487 -10.57 -2.20 4.57
N ALA A 488 -11.57 -2.84 3.94
CA ALA A 488 -12.98 -2.65 4.29
C ALA A 488 -13.27 -2.99 5.76
N GLN A 489 -12.70 -4.10 6.26
CA GLN A 489 -12.84 -4.51 7.66
C GLN A 489 -12.25 -3.48 8.63
N VAL A 490 -11.05 -2.95 8.35
CA VAL A 490 -10.38 -1.94 9.22
C VAL A 490 -11.12 -0.62 9.17
N LEU A 491 -11.63 -0.19 8.01
CA LEU A 491 -12.42 1.04 7.89
C LEU A 491 -13.76 0.93 8.64
N ASN A 492 -14.45 -0.20 8.54
CA ASN A 492 -15.66 -0.44 9.33
C ASN A 492 -15.34 -0.46 10.84
N LEU A 493 -14.26 -1.14 11.25
CA LEU A 493 -13.79 -1.14 12.64
C LEU A 493 -13.53 0.28 13.15
N LEU A 494 -12.85 1.13 12.38
CA LEU A 494 -12.58 2.51 12.78
C LEU A 494 -13.88 3.31 12.99
N ARG A 495 -14.90 3.10 12.16
CA ARG A 495 -16.23 3.71 12.37
C ARG A 495 -16.89 3.22 13.66
N ASP A 496 -16.90 1.89 13.88
CA ASP A 496 -17.46 1.31 15.10
C ASP A 496 -16.77 1.85 16.36
N LEU A 497 -15.45 1.94 16.34
CA LEU A 497 -14.66 2.50 17.45
C LEU A 497 -14.92 4.00 17.64
N GLN A 498 -15.10 4.76 16.55
CA GLN A 498 -15.45 6.17 16.62
C GLN A 498 -16.79 6.37 17.30
N ASP A 499 -17.80 5.58 16.94
CA ASP A 499 -19.14 5.66 17.52
C ASP A 499 -19.18 5.18 18.97
N GLU A 500 -18.44 4.11 19.30
CA GLU A 500 -18.42 3.55 20.65
C GLU A 500 -17.66 4.44 21.65
N PHE A 501 -16.50 4.95 21.26
CA PHE A 501 -15.59 5.69 22.16
C PHE A 501 -15.65 7.21 21.98
N GLY A 502 -16.45 7.73 21.03
CA GLY A 502 -16.52 9.16 20.74
C GLY A 502 -15.23 9.75 20.18
N LEU A 503 -14.47 8.96 19.43
CA LEU A 503 -13.16 9.33 18.92
C LEU A 503 -13.24 10.39 17.81
N SER A 504 -12.27 11.29 17.79
CA SER A 504 -12.05 12.21 16.66
C SER A 504 -10.82 11.76 15.87
N TYR A 505 -10.88 11.83 14.54
CA TYR A 505 -9.80 11.33 13.70
C TYR A 505 -9.16 12.41 12.85
N ILE A 506 -7.82 12.39 12.74
CA ILE A 506 -7.08 12.95 11.61
C ILE A 506 -6.64 11.77 10.77
N PHE A 507 -7.32 11.58 9.64
CA PHE A 507 -7.12 10.41 8.77
C PHE A 507 -6.30 10.81 7.53
N ILE A 508 -5.03 10.43 7.52
CA ILE A 508 -4.11 10.69 6.42
C ILE A 508 -4.18 9.53 5.42
N SER A 509 -4.40 9.85 4.14
CA SER A 509 -4.39 8.86 3.06
C SER A 509 -4.07 9.53 1.73
N HIS A 510 -3.56 8.74 0.79
CA HIS A 510 -3.46 9.13 -0.61
C HIS A 510 -4.66 8.63 -1.44
N ASP A 511 -5.52 7.76 -0.88
CA ASP A 511 -6.71 7.23 -1.54
C ASP A 511 -7.96 8.05 -1.19
N LEU A 512 -8.45 8.81 -2.18
CA LEU A 512 -9.65 9.64 -2.04
C LEU A 512 -10.94 8.84 -1.89
N ALA A 513 -11.02 7.61 -2.40
CA ALA A 513 -12.20 6.77 -2.22
C ALA A 513 -12.31 6.29 -0.75
N VAL A 514 -11.19 5.98 -0.13
CA VAL A 514 -11.11 5.66 1.30
C VAL A 514 -11.49 6.88 2.14
N VAL A 515 -10.93 8.05 1.83
CA VAL A 515 -11.21 9.30 2.56
C VAL A 515 -12.68 9.67 2.43
N ARG A 516 -13.27 9.52 1.24
CA ARG A 516 -14.72 9.74 1.05
C ARG A 516 -15.57 8.90 2.01
N PHE A 517 -15.17 7.67 2.25
CA PHE A 517 -15.90 6.78 3.15
C PHE A 517 -15.84 7.23 4.60
N ILE A 518 -14.67 7.67 5.12
CA ILE A 518 -14.47 7.88 6.55
C ILE A 518 -14.49 9.34 6.99
N ALA A 519 -14.15 10.30 6.11
CA ALA A 519 -13.96 11.71 6.47
C ALA A 519 -15.24 12.55 6.32
N ASP A 520 -15.43 13.48 7.24
CA ASP A 520 -16.49 14.49 7.20
C ASP A 520 -16.04 15.72 6.41
N GLU A 521 -14.79 16.11 6.60
CA GLU A 521 -14.12 17.23 5.94
C GLU A 521 -12.78 16.77 5.39
N VAL A 522 -12.33 17.35 4.27
CA VAL A 522 -11.07 17.00 3.63
C VAL A 522 -10.19 18.23 3.48
N LEU A 523 -8.92 18.06 3.85
CA LEU A 523 -7.84 19.01 3.68
C LEU A 523 -6.88 18.46 2.62
N VAL A 524 -6.72 19.18 1.52
CA VAL A 524 -5.85 18.80 0.41
C VAL A 524 -4.51 19.50 0.54
N MET A 525 -3.42 18.74 0.60
CA MET A 525 -2.07 19.26 0.74
C MET A 525 -1.22 19.06 -0.52
N GLN A 526 -0.48 20.11 -0.92
CA GLN A 526 0.51 20.06 -2.00
C GLN A 526 1.77 20.82 -1.58
N HIS A 527 2.94 20.19 -1.67
CA HIS A 527 4.25 20.80 -1.38
C HIS A 527 4.33 21.55 -0.04
N GLY A 528 3.64 21.03 0.99
CA GLY A 528 3.62 21.61 2.34
C GLY A 528 2.55 22.68 2.57
N ASP A 529 1.81 23.07 1.54
CA ASP A 529 0.72 24.05 1.61
C ASP A 529 -0.65 23.34 1.61
N VAL A 530 -1.64 23.96 2.24
CA VAL A 530 -3.06 23.59 2.08
C VAL A 530 -3.59 24.28 0.83
N VAL A 531 -4.01 23.49 -0.16
CA VAL A 531 -4.55 24.03 -1.41
C VAL A 531 -6.07 24.12 -1.43
N GLU A 532 -6.75 23.24 -0.70
CA GLU A 532 -8.20 23.22 -0.61
C GLU A 532 -8.65 22.56 0.69
N GLN A 533 -9.71 23.09 1.30
CA GLN A 533 -10.37 22.49 2.46
C GLN A 533 -11.89 22.67 2.29
N ALA A 534 -12.65 21.59 2.40
CA ALA A 534 -14.10 21.61 2.28
C ALA A 534 -14.74 20.34 2.87
N PRO A 535 -16.05 20.36 3.15
CA PRO A 535 -16.80 19.14 3.45
C PRO A 535 -16.59 18.10 2.35
N THR A 536 -16.41 16.83 2.73
CA THR A 536 -16.03 15.74 1.82
C THR A 536 -16.94 15.65 0.60
N ARG A 537 -18.26 15.80 0.78
CA ARG A 537 -19.24 15.73 -0.31
C ARG A 537 -19.05 16.87 -1.32
N GLU A 538 -18.80 18.09 -0.83
CA GLU A 538 -18.59 19.27 -1.67
C GLU A 538 -17.30 19.17 -2.46
N LEU A 539 -16.19 18.80 -1.80
CA LEU A 539 -14.88 18.67 -2.44
C LEU A 539 -14.88 17.65 -3.57
N ILE A 540 -15.59 16.53 -3.40
CA ILE A 540 -15.67 15.47 -4.43
C ILE A 540 -16.60 15.88 -5.57
N ALA A 541 -17.74 16.53 -5.28
CA ALA A 541 -18.72 16.89 -6.29
C ALA A 541 -18.29 18.12 -7.12
N ALA A 542 -17.64 19.10 -6.50
CA ALA A 542 -17.27 20.37 -7.11
C ALA A 542 -15.92 20.88 -6.63
N PRO A 543 -14.80 20.19 -6.96
CA PRO A 543 -13.46 20.61 -6.57
C PRO A 543 -13.12 21.97 -7.20
N ARG A 544 -12.65 22.91 -6.37
CA ARG A 544 -12.38 24.29 -6.78
C ARG A 544 -10.97 24.41 -7.39
N GLN A 545 -10.01 23.65 -6.89
CA GLN A 545 -8.60 23.73 -7.29
C GLN A 545 -8.24 22.71 -8.36
N ASP A 546 -7.41 23.12 -9.33
CA ASP A 546 -6.96 22.23 -10.42
C ASP A 546 -6.17 21.02 -9.90
N TYR A 547 -5.43 21.19 -8.81
CA TYR A 547 -4.73 20.09 -8.19
C TYR A 547 -5.70 19.04 -7.61
N THR A 548 -6.76 19.47 -6.94
CA THR A 548 -7.81 18.58 -6.43
C THR A 548 -8.52 17.84 -7.57
N ARG A 549 -8.81 18.54 -8.69
CA ARG A 549 -9.39 17.90 -9.89
C ARG A 549 -8.48 16.83 -10.47
N ARG A 550 -7.16 17.09 -10.52
CA ARG A 550 -6.17 16.10 -10.99
C ARG A 550 -6.09 14.88 -10.07
N LEU A 551 -6.08 15.08 -8.74
CA LEU A 551 -6.09 13.98 -7.77
C LEU A 551 -7.34 13.10 -7.91
N LEU A 552 -8.53 13.71 -8.02
CA LEU A 552 -9.79 13.00 -8.23
C LEU A 552 -9.81 12.27 -9.58
N GLY A 553 -9.27 12.89 -10.63
CA GLY A 553 -9.15 12.30 -11.96
C GLY A 553 -8.14 11.16 -12.03
N ALA A 554 -7.19 11.08 -11.08
CA ALA A 554 -6.20 10.02 -11.03
C ALA A 554 -6.71 8.73 -10.34
N VAL A 555 -7.82 8.80 -9.59
CA VAL A 555 -8.42 7.62 -8.95
C VAL A 555 -8.88 6.62 -10.01
N PRO A 556 -8.38 5.36 -9.98
CA PRO A 556 -8.77 4.36 -10.97
C PRO A 556 -10.27 4.07 -10.93
N ARG A 557 -10.93 4.14 -12.09
CA ARG A 557 -12.40 3.98 -12.19
C ARG A 557 -12.84 2.55 -12.45
N GLY A 558 -11.90 1.65 -12.71
CA GLY A 558 -12.19 0.29 -13.16
C GLY A 558 -12.47 0.24 -14.66
N TYR A 559 -13.13 -0.83 -15.12
CA TYR A 559 -13.47 -0.99 -16.52
C TYR A 559 -14.54 0.02 -16.94
N GLN A 560 -14.22 0.88 -17.87
CA GLN A 560 -15.13 1.95 -18.40
C GLN A 560 -15.63 1.66 -19.80
N GLY A 561 -15.39 0.46 -20.34
CA GLY A 561 -15.52 0.19 -21.76
C GLY A 561 -14.33 0.73 -22.56
N ARG A 562 -13.81 -0.03 -23.51
CA ARG A 562 -12.82 0.52 -24.45
C ARG A 562 -13.59 1.37 -25.44
N ALA A 563 -13.32 2.68 -25.46
CA ALA A 563 -13.73 3.48 -26.59
C ALA A 563 -13.07 2.88 -27.83
N GLY A 564 -13.91 2.39 -28.77
CA GLY A 564 -13.51 1.73 -30.00
C GLY A 564 -12.71 2.63 -30.92
#